data_a298b7f06026d8d72dd762f632b272fe
#
_entry.id   a298b7f06026d8d72dd762f632b272fe
#
_cell.length_a   1.000
_cell.length_b   1.000
_cell.length_c   1.000
_cell.angle_alpha   90.00
_cell.angle_beta   90.00
_cell.angle_gamma   90.00
#
_symmetry.space_group_name_H-M   'P 1'
#
loop_
_entity.id
_entity.type
_entity.pdbx_description
1 polymer ?
#
loop_
_entity_poly.entity_id
_entity_poly.type
_entity_poly.pdbx_seq_one_letter_code
_entity_poly.pdbx_strand_id
1 'polypeptide(L)'
;PKRSASLGDELHPLGRRARQRPVAGGAEARTASSLPDLSKDEIARYSRHLIMPEVGMDGQRKLKAASILLIGTGGLGSPLGLYLAAAGVGRLGLVDFDVVDFSNLQRQIVHGTKDVGRPKIQSAKDRLSDINPHIQIDTYETALRADNALDIIRPYDIVIDGTDNFQTRYLANDASVLLGKPNVYGPIFRFD
;
A
#
# COMPACT_ATOMS: atom_id res chain seq x y z
N PRO A 1 -56.81 9.71 38.72
CA PRO A 1 -55.68 10.53 38.37
C PRO A 1 -54.42 9.67 38.27
N LYS A 2 -54.03 9.35 37.06
CA LYS A 2 -52.82 8.57 36.77
C LYS A 2 -51.74 9.53 36.30
N ARG A 3 -50.66 9.59 37.03
CA ARG A 3 -49.47 10.34 36.65
C ARG A 3 -48.71 9.54 35.61
N SER A 4 -48.46 10.16 34.46
CA SER A 4 -47.53 9.67 33.42
C SER A 4 -46.12 9.95 33.88
N ALA A 5 -45.29 8.90 33.97
CA ALA A 5 -43.87 9.03 34.17
C ALA A 5 -43.20 9.18 32.78
N SER A 6 -42.49 10.29 32.58
CA SER A 6 -41.63 10.52 31.45
C SER A 6 -40.35 9.72 31.60
N LEU A 7 -40.06 8.87 30.66
CA LEU A 7 -38.74 8.22 30.50
C LEU A 7 -37.75 9.29 30.03
N GLY A 8 -36.82 9.64 30.94
CA GLY A 8 -35.71 10.53 30.62
C GLY A 8 -34.68 9.83 29.73
N ASP A 9 -34.28 10.56 28.75
CA ASP A 9 -33.13 10.23 27.84
C ASP A 9 -31.84 10.04 28.64
N GLU A 10 -31.41 8.81 28.83
CA GLU A 10 -30.02 8.51 29.19
C GLU A 10 -29.21 8.37 27.91
N LEU A 11 -28.69 9.48 27.43
CA LEU A 11 -27.65 9.48 26.38
C LEU A 11 -26.33 8.95 26.96
N HIS A 12 -25.92 7.79 26.48
CA HIS A 12 -24.64 7.19 26.79
C HIS A 12 -23.49 8.08 26.30
N PRO A 13 -22.45 8.39 27.11
CA PRO A 13 -21.36 9.27 26.72
C PRO A 13 -20.27 8.54 25.95
N LEU A 14 -20.51 8.16 24.69
CA LEU A 14 -19.49 7.64 23.78
C LEU A 14 -19.20 8.60 22.62
N GLY A 15 -19.03 9.88 22.94
CA GLY A 15 -18.68 10.93 21.99
C GLY A 15 -17.31 11.57 22.23
N ARG A 16 -16.36 10.88 22.80
CA ARG A 16 -14.97 11.36 22.81
C ARG A 16 -14.28 10.92 21.54
N ARG A 17 -14.18 11.83 20.56
CA ARG A 17 -13.20 11.73 19.48
C ARG A 17 -11.84 11.42 20.10
N ALA A 18 -11.31 10.22 19.83
CA ALA A 18 -9.94 9.89 20.16
C ALA A 18 -9.06 10.97 19.52
N ARG A 19 -8.39 11.78 20.34
CA ARG A 19 -7.34 12.66 19.87
C ARG A 19 -6.25 11.75 19.33
N GLN A 20 -6.10 11.73 18.01
CA GLN A 20 -4.94 11.11 17.37
C GLN A 20 -3.69 11.79 17.94
N ARG A 21 -2.94 11.08 18.75
CA ARG A 21 -1.60 11.51 19.15
C ARG A 21 -0.76 11.53 17.88
N PRO A 22 0.02 12.60 17.60
CA PRO A 22 0.98 12.56 16.51
C PRO A 22 1.95 11.41 16.77
N VAL A 23 2.08 10.49 15.82
CA VAL A 23 3.11 9.47 15.82
C VAL A 23 4.44 10.22 15.62
N ALA A 24 5.19 10.40 16.70
CA ALA A 24 6.54 10.92 16.63
C ALA A 24 7.44 9.83 16.03
N GLY A 25 7.89 10.03 14.80
CA GLY A 25 8.79 9.10 14.09
C GLY A 25 8.37 8.93 12.64
N GLY A 26 8.08 10.02 11.94
CA GLY A 26 7.86 10.02 10.51
C GLY A 26 9.10 10.49 9.77
N ALA A 27 9.29 9.97 8.56
CA ALA A 27 10.22 10.53 7.59
C ALA A 27 10.14 12.06 7.62
N GLU A 28 11.28 12.74 7.70
CA GLU A 28 11.34 14.20 7.62
C GLU A 28 10.47 14.66 6.46
N ALA A 29 9.49 15.53 6.73
CA ALA A 29 8.58 16.02 5.72
C ALA A 29 9.41 16.69 4.62
N ARG A 30 9.53 16.01 3.47
CA ARG A 30 10.25 16.56 2.32
C ARG A 30 9.61 17.89 1.95
N THR A 31 10.38 18.98 1.98
CA THR A 31 9.88 20.29 1.60
C THR A 31 9.55 20.31 0.11
N ALA A 32 8.59 21.14 -0.32
CA ALA A 32 8.16 21.22 -1.72
C ALA A 32 9.33 21.48 -2.70
N SER A 33 10.38 22.16 -2.24
CA SER A 33 11.60 22.43 -3.01
C SER A 33 12.53 21.21 -3.19
N SER A 34 12.33 20.13 -2.44
CA SER A 34 13.12 18.87 -2.51
C SER A 34 12.42 17.75 -3.29
N LEU A 35 11.19 17.97 -3.78
CA LEU A 35 10.45 16.97 -4.53
C LEU A 35 10.94 16.89 -5.99
N PRO A 36 10.99 15.67 -6.59
CA PRO A 36 11.42 15.51 -7.98
C PRO A 36 10.42 16.16 -8.95
N ASP A 37 10.95 16.74 -10.03
CA ASP A 37 10.13 17.28 -11.09
C ASP A 37 9.54 16.18 -11.97
N LEU A 38 8.39 16.46 -12.57
CA LEU A 38 7.76 15.58 -13.56
C LEU A 38 8.32 15.88 -14.95
N SER A 39 8.63 14.82 -15.71
CA SER A 39 8.94 14.93 -17.13
C SER A 39 7.69 15.34 -17.94
N LYS A 40 7.88 15.73 -19.20
CA LYS A 40 6.77 16.04 -20.11
C LYS A 40 5.82 14.85 -20.29
N ASP A 41 6.38 13.64 -20.38
CA ASP A 41 5.59 12.41 -20.53
C ASP A 41 4.80 12.08 -19.27
N GLU A 42 5.40 12.30 -18.10
CA GLU A 42 4.70 12.15 -16.82
C GLU A 42 3.57 13.17 -16.64
N ILE A 43 3.79 14.44 -17.06
CA ILE A 43 2.74 15.46 -17.05
C ILE A 43 1.58 15.05 -17.95
N ALA A 44 1.86 14.54 -19.16
CA ALA A 44 0.83 14.05 -20.06
C ALA A 44 0.09 12.84 -19.47
N ARG A 45 0.82 11.88 -18.91
CA ARG A 45 0.29 10.66 -18.28
C ARG A 45 -0.63 10.97 -17.11
N TYR A 46 -0.22 11.86 -16.20
CA TYR A 46 -0.94 12.19 -14.99
C TYR A 46 -1.85 13.41 -15.12
N SER A 47 -2.12 13.87 -16.33
CA SER A 47 -2.91 15.08 -16.57
C SER A 47 -4.25 15.11 -15.83
N ARG A 48 -4.91 13.96 -15.68
CA ARG A 48 -6.17 13.82 -14.92
C ARG A 48 -6.00 14.01 -13.42
N HIS A 49 -4.86 13.63 -12.85
CA HIS A 49 -4.51 13.91 -11.46
C HIS A 49 -4.17 15.40 -11.27
N LEU A 50 -3.47 16.00 -12.22
CA LEU A 50 -2.98 17.38 -12.11
C LEU A 50 -4.11 18.41 -12.07
N ILE A 51 -5.28 18.11 -12.67
CA ILE A 51 -6.45 18.99 -12.64
C ILE A 51 -7.33 18.81 -11.38
N MET A 52 -7.06 17.80 -10.55
CA MET A 52 -7.78 17.59 -9.30
C MET A 52 -7.18 18.47 -8.20
N PRO A 53 -7.97 19.36 -7.56
CA PRO A 53 -7.45 20.26 -6.52
C PRO A 53 -6.75 19.54 -5.36
N GLU A 54 -7.22 18.34 -5.03
CA GLU A 54 -6.69 17.51 -3.93
C GLU A 54 -5.33 16.89 -4.24
N VAL A 55 -4.96 16.77 -5.51
CA VAL A 55 -3.69 16.19 -5.96
C VAL A 55 -2.79 17.28 -6.52
N GLY A 56 -3.16 17.83 -7.66
CA GLY A 56 -2.38 18.88 -8.35
C GLY A 56 -0.95 18.45 -8.68
N MET A 57 -0.13 19.42 -9.03
CA MET A 57 1.29 19.20 -9.33
C MET A 57 2.06 18.71 -8.09
N ASP A 58 1.81 19.33 -6.94
CA ASP A 58 2.53 19.00 -5.70
C ASP A 58 2.18 17.59 -5.19
N GLY A 59 0.92 17.18 -5.27
CA GLY A 59 0.50 15.83 -4.93
C GLY A 59 1.15 14.78 -5.83
N GLN A 60 1.19 15.02 -7.13
CA GLN A 60 1.83 14.09 -8.08
C GLN A 60 3.36 14.01 -7.87
N ARG A 61 4.02 15.12 -7.54
CA ARG A 61 5.46 15.12 -7.18
C ARG A 61 5.71 14.34 -5.88
N LYS A 62 4.80 14.42 -4.90
CA LYS A 62 4.84 13.60 -3.69
C LYS A 62 4.68 12.11 -3.99
N LEU A 63 3.75 11.73 -4.87
CA LEU A 63 3.60 10.35 -5.32
C LEU A 63 4.89 9.86 -6.00
N LYS A 64 5.48 10.65 -6.88
CA LYS A 64 6.76 10.31 -7.52
C LYS A 64 7.92 10.17 -6.52
N ALA A 65 7.92 10.92 -5.44
CA ALA A 65 8.93 10.84 -4.39
C ALA A 65 8.72 9.68 -3.42
N ALA A 66 7.51 9.11 -3.37
CA ALA A 66 7.14 8.07 -2.42
C ALA A 66 7.71 6.70 -2.80
N SER A 67 8.03 5.92 -1.76
CA SER A 67 8.45 4.52 -1.86
C SER A 67 7.53 3.63 -1.03
N ILE A 68 6.92 2.62 -1.66
CA ILE A 68 5.95 1.73 -1.02
C ILE A 68 6.40 0.28 -1.18
N LEU A 69 6.38 -0.47 -0.08
CA LEU A 69 6.61 -1.91 -0.07
C LEU A 69 5.29 -2.65 -0.05
N LEU A 70 5.06 -3.52 -1.01
CA LEU A 70 3.96 -4.48 -1.06
C LEU A 70 4.47 -5.85 -0.60
N ILE A 71 3.92 -6.37 0.50
CA ILE A 71 4.20 -7.73 0.98
C ILE A 71 3.07 -8.63 0.46
N GLY A 72 3.41 -9.49 -0.49
CA GLY A 72 2.46 -10.33 -1.23
C GLY A 72 1.93 -9.67 -2.50
N THR A 73 2.00 -10.38 -3.62
CA THR A 73 1.44 -9.99 -4.93
C THR A 73 0.17 -10.78 -5.28
N GLY A 74 -0.48 -11.32 -4.24
CA GLY A 74 -1.69 -12.13 -4.33
C GLY A 74 -2.96 -11.33 -4.59
N GLY A 75 -4.10 -11.77 -4.03
CA GLY A 75 -5.42 -11.19 -4.29
C GLY A 75 -5.55 -9.72 -3.90
N LEU A 76 -4.93 -9.28 -2.81
CA LEU A 76 -4.91 -7.88 -2.37
C LEU A 76 -3.77 -7.09 -3.02
N GLY A 77 -2.56 -7.69 -3.09
CA GLY A 77 -1.39 -7.02 -3.67
C GLY A 77 -1.53 -6.76 -5.18
N SER A 78 -2.23 -7.62 -5.91
CA SER A 78 -2.47 -7.47 -7.35
C SER A 78 -3.14 -6.14 -7.72
N PRO A 79 -4.36 -5.84 -7.26
CA PRO A 79 -5.02 -4.57 -7.59
C PRO A 79 -4.26 -3.37 -7.04
N LEU A 80 -3.72 -3.46 -5.82
CA LEU A 80 -2.95 -2.38 -5.22
C LEU A 80 -1.70 -2.05 -6.04
N GLY A 81 -0.93 -3.05 -6.45
CA GLY A 81 0.25 -2.84 -7.30
C GLY A 81 -0.10 -2.14 -8.62
N LEU A 82 -1.18 -2.60 -9.30
CA LEU A 82 -1.64 -2.01 -10.55
C LEU A 82 -2.03 -0.53 -10.39
N TYR A 83 -2.81 -0.20 -9.37
CA TYR A 83 -3.26 1.18 -9.15
C TYR A 83 -2.13 2.10 -8.66
N LEU A 84 -1.24 1.62 -7.78
CA LEU A 84 -0.10 2.41 -7.31
C LEU A 84 0.90 2.69 -8.44
N ALA A 85 1.16 1.70 -9.32
CA ALA A 85 1.97 1.90 -10.52
C ALA A 85 1.33 2.90 -11.47
N ALA A 86 0.02 2.75 -11.77
CA ALA A 86 -0.71 3.68 -12.64
C ALA A 86 -0.76 5.10 -12.07
N ALA A 87 -0.91 5.24 -10.75
CA ALA A 87 -0.92 6.53 -10.06
C ALA A 87 0.45 7.23 -10.05
N GLY A 88 1.54 6.51 -10.34
CA GLY A 88 2.87 7.09 -10.40
C GLY A 88 3.59 7.18 -9.07
N VAL A 89 3.37 6.22 -8.18
CA VAL A 89 4.25 6.02 -7.00
C VAL A 89 5.64 5.69 -7.53
N GLY A 90 6.63 6.52 -7.18
CA GLY A 90 7.93 6.50 -7.85
C GLY A 90 8.73 5.23 -7.61
N ARG A 91 8.55 4.55 -6.48
CA ARG A 91 9.25 3.30 -6.17
C ARG A 91 8.31 2.29 -5.50
N LEU A 92 8.20 1.10 -6.09
CA LEU A 92 7.46 -0.02 -5.53
C LEU A 92 8.42 -1.17 -5.23
N GLY A 93 8.43 -1.65 -3.98
CA GLY A 93 9.06 -2.91 -3.59
C GLY A 93 8.01 -4.02 -3.57
N LEU A 94 8.33 -5.16 -4.10
CA LEU A 94 7.46 -6.34 -4.13
C LEU A 94 8.15 -7.48 -3.39
N VAL A 95 7.47 -8.08 -2.41
CA VAL A 95 7.94 -9.27 -1.68
C VAL A 95 6.97 -10.41 -1.94
N ASP A 96 7.42 -11.48 -2.58
CA ASP A 96 6.66 -12.70 -2.80
C ASP A 96 7.62 -13.85 -3.12
N PHE A 97 7.27 -15.08 -2.80
CA PHE A 97 8.11 -16.27 -3.06
C PHE A 97 7.38 -17.37 -3.84
N ASP A 98 6.09 -17.13 -4.14
CA ASP A 98 5.25 -18.11 -4.82
C ASP A 98 5.45 -18.08 -6.34
N VAL A 99 4.95 -19.13 -6.99
CA VAL A 99 4.73 -19.19 -8.43
C VAL A 99 3.27 -18.91 -8.77
N VAL A 100 3.04 -18.45 -9.99
CA VAL A 100 1.67 -18.23 -10.49
C VAL A 100 1.01 -19.57 -10.73
N ASP A 101 -0.10 -19.82 -10.06
CA ASP A 101 -0.96 -20.98 -10.26
C ASP A 101 -2.23 -20.60 -11.03
N PHE A 102 -2.73 -21.51 -11.86
CA PHE A 102 -3.93 -21.27 -12.67
C PHE A 102 -5.15 -20.91 -11.81
N SER A 103 -5.29 -21.53 -10.64
CA SER A 103 -6.36 -21.25 -9.68
C SER A 103 -6.27 -19.86 -9.03
N ASN A 104 -5.15 -19.16 -9.17
CA ASN A 104 -4.99 -17.82 -8.65
C ASN A 104 -5.58 -16.74 -9.56
N LEU A 105 -5.69 -17.01 -10.87
CA LEU A 105 -5.98 -16.01 -11.91
C LEU A 105 -7.35 -15.35 -11.77
N GLN A 106 -8.29 -15.99 -11.08
CA GLN A 106 -9.64 -15.43 -10.86
C GLN A 106 -9.66 -14.20 -9.93
N ARG A 107 -8.56 -13.94 -9.15
CA ARG A 107 -8.46 -12.78 -8.25
C ARG A 107 -7.10 -12.07 -8.28
N GLN A 108 -6.03 -12.74 -8.72
CA GLN A 108 -4.68 -12.18 -8.79
C GLN A 108 -4.43 -11.55 -10.17
N ILE A 109 -5.13 -10.46 -10.44
CA ILE A 109 -5.29 -9.85 -11.78
C ILE A 109 -4.02 -9.20 -12.35
N VAL A 110 -2.94 -9.11 -11.57
CA VAL A 110 -1.63 -8.67 -12.07
C VAL A 110 -0.97 -9.74 -12.93
N HIS A 111 -1.34 -11.02 -12.73
CA HIS A 111 -0.84 -12.16 -13.48
C HIS A 111 -1.79 -12.54 -14.63
N GLY A 112 -1.25 -13.09 -15.70
CA GLY A 112 -2.02 -13.60 -16.82
C GLY A 112 -1.83 -15.11 -17.04
N THR A 113 -2.65 -15.72 -17.91
CA THR A 113 -2.55 -17.16 -18.24
C THR A 113 -1.15 -17.54 -18.72
N LYS A 114 -0.47 -16.66 -19.45
CA LYS A 114 0.91 -16.87 -19.92
C LYS A 114 1.94 -16.97 -18.82
N ASP A 115 1.59 -16.51 -17.61
CA ASP A 115 2.50 -16.44 -16.46
C ASP A 115 2.41 -17.67 -15.55
N VAL A 116 1.50 -18.62 -15.83
CA VAL A 116 1.37 -19.84 -15.03
C VAL A 116 2.70 -20.58 -14.97
N GLY A 117 3.14 -20.93 -13.76
CA GLY A 117 4.42 -21.57 -13.48
C GLY A 117 5.62 -20.61 -13.36
N ARG A 118 5.47 -19.31 -13.67
CA ARG A 118 6.50 -18.30 -13.44
C ARG A 118 6.48 -17.80 -11.98
N PRO A 119 7.63 -17.34 -11.44
CA PRO A 119 7.62 -16.63 -10.16
C PRO A 119 6.66 -15.44 -10.19
N LYS A 120 5.77 -15.32 -9.18
CA LYS A 120 4.79 -14.21 -9.08
C LYS A 120 5.46 -12.86 -9.15
N ILE A 121 6.62 -12.74 -8.51
CA ILE A 121 7.38 -11.49 -8.44
C ILE A 121 7.83 -11.00 -9.83
N GLN A 122 8.25 -11.91 -10.71
CA GLN A 122 8.69 -11.58 -12.07
C GLN A 122 7.49 -11.19 -12.95
N SER A 123 6.41 -11.96 -12.87
CA SER A 123 5.18 -11.66 -13.59
C SER A 123 4.62 -10.29 -13.16
N ALA A 124 4.58 -10.00 -11.86
CA ALA A 124 4.13 -8.71 -11.35
C ALA A 124 5.03 -7.57 -11.82
N LYS A 125 6.36 -7.72 -11.74
CA LYS A 125 7.32 -6.71 -12.21
C LYS A 125 7.10 -6.37 -13.68
N ASP A 126 7.02 -7.38 -14.56
CA ASP A 126 6.80 -7.19 -15.99
C ASP A 126 5.51 -6.40 -16.25
N ARG A 127 4.42 -6.82 -15.58
CA ARG A 127 3.11 -6.18 -15.74
C ARG A 127 3.08 -4.73 -15.25
N LEU A 128 3.65 -4.45 -14.10
CA LEU A 128 3.67 -3.09 -13.52
C LEU A 128 4.59 -2.16 -14.33
N SER A 129 5.71 -2.67 -14.84
CA SER A 129 6.61 -1.90 -15.72
C SER A 129 5.94 -1.55 -17.06
N ASP A 130 5.11 -2.45 -17.61
CA ASP A 130 4.31 -2.18 -18.82
C ASP A 130 3.23 -1.11 -18.57
N ILE A 131 2.61 -1.13 -17.37
CA ILE A 131 1.63 -0.11 -16.98
C ILE A 131 2.29 1.25 -16.83
N ASN A 132 3.47 1.30 -16.18
CA ASN A 132 4.17 2.58 -15.96
C ASN A 132 5.70 2.41 -16.00
N PRO A 133 6.33 2.76 -17.11
CA PRO A 133 7.78 2.65 -17.27
C PRO A 133 8.58 3.72 -16.50
N HIS A 134 7.91 4.73 -15.90
CA HIS A 134 8.57 5.82 -15.18
C HIS A 134 8.82 5.53 -13.69
N ILE A 135 8.38 4.37 -13.20
CA ILE A 135 8.54 3.97 -11.80
C ILE A 135 9.64 2.94 -11.63
N GLN A 136 10.28 2.95 -10.47
CA GLN A 136 11.24 1.90 -10.09
C GLN A 136 10.51 0.73 -9.42
N ILE A 137 10.83 -0.51 -9.82
CA ILE A 137 10.27 -1.71 -9.22
C ILE A 137 11.40 -2.59 -8.71
N ASP A 138 11.48 -2.71 -7.38
CA ASP A 138 12.40 -3.62 -6.71
C ASP A 138 11.68 -4.93 -6.39
N THR A 139 12.39 -6.05 -6.52
CA THR A 139 11.83 -7.38 -6.29
C THR A 139 12.63 -8.15 -5.26
N TYR A 140 11.92 -8.75 -4.31
CA TYR A 140 12.46 -9.63 -3.27
C TYR A 140 11.79 -10.99 -3.38
N GLU A 141 12.41 -11.92 -4.09
CA GLU A 141 11.92 -13.29 -4.26
C GLU A 141 12.22 -14.12 -2.99
N THR A 142 11.53 -13.78 -1.91
CA THR A 142 11.72 -14.40 -0.59
C THR A 142 10.46 -14.25 0.27
N ALA A 143 10.32 -15.14 1.25
CA ALA A 143 9.38 -14.92 2.34
C ALA A 143 9.91 -13.84 3.29
N LEU A 144 9.02 -12.99 3.82
CA LEU A 144 9.38 -12.10 4.92
C LEU A 144 9.62 -12.93 6.18
N ARG A 145 10.81 -12.76 6.80
CA ARG A 145 11.26 -13.50 7.99
C ARG A 145 11.89 -12.54 8.98
N ALA A 146 12.07 -12.99 10.22
CA ALA A 146 12.65 -12.17 11.29
C ALA A 146 14.08 -11.71 10.99
N ASP A 147 14.83 -12.47 10.20
CA ASP A 147 16.21 -12.18 9.82
C ASP A 147 16.35 -11.18 8.66
N ASN A 148 15.28 -10.96 7.86
CA ASN A 148 15.33 -10.07 6.69
C ASN A 148 14.32 -8.92 6.73
N ALA A 149 13.32 -8.96 7.61
CA ALA A 149 12.20 -8.01 7.59
C ALA A 149 12.63 -6.56 7.76
N LEU A 150 13.53 -6.29 8.70
CA LEU A 150 13.98 -4.92 8.97
C LEU A 150 14.75 -4.34 7.77
N ASP A 151 15.60 -5.13 7.12
CA ASP A 151 16.42 -4.66 6.00
C ASP A 151 15.57 -4.45 4.74
N ILE A 152 14.57 -5.32 4.50
CA ILE A 152 13.65 -5.18 3.37
C ILE A 152 12.72 -3.97 3.56
N ILE A 153 12.21 -3.72 4.77
CA ILE A 153 11.24 -2.65 5.04
C ILE A 153 11.93 -1.28 5.13
N ARG A 154 13.13 -1.20 5.70
CA ARG A 154 13.85 0.05 5.98
C ARG A 154 13.89 1.07 4.84
N PRO A 155 14.14 0.67 3.56
CA PRO A 155 14.25 1.61 2.44
C PRO A 155 12.93 2.24 1.98
N TYR A 156 11.79 1.84 2.53
CA TYR A 156 10.47 2.28 2.09
C TYR A 156 9.81 3.22 3.08
N ASP A 157 8.95 4.11 2.58
CA ASP A 157 8.21 5.07 3.40
C ASP A 157 6.96 4.44 4.02
N ILE A 158 6.31 3.55 3.29
CA ILE A 158 5.04 2.90 3.67
C ILE A 158 5.13 1.42 3.36
N VAL A 159 4.56 0.61 4.25
CA VAL A 159 4.37 -0.84 4.06
C VAL A 159 2.90 -1.12 3.81
N ILE A 160 2.60 -1.98 2.84
CA ILE A 160 1.25 -2.51 2.62
C ILE A 160 1.30 -4.03 2.76
N ASP A 161 0.53 -4.52 3.71
CA ASP A 161 0.41 -5.96 3.98
C ASP A 161 -0.76 -6.55 3.18
N GLY A 162 -0.41 -7.25 2.09
CA GLY A 162 -1.35 -8.02 1.26
C GLY A 162 -1.33 -9.52 1.53
N THR A 163 -0.81 -9.97 2.67
CA THR A 163 -0.69 -11.38 3.00
C THR A 163 -1.96 -11.96 3.62
N ASP A 164 -2.10 -13.27 3.54
CA ASP A 164 -3.24 -14.03 4.08
C ASP A 164 -2.90 -14.86 5.31
N ASN A 165 -1.65 -14.81 5.79
CA ASN A 165 -1.22 -15.57 6.96
C ASN A 165 -0.83 -14.68 8.15
N PHE A 166 -1.21 -15.10 9.35
CA PHE A 166 -1.01 -14.33 10.59
C PHE A 166 0.46 -14.10 10.94
N GLN A 167 1.33 -15.08 10.66
CA GLN A 167 2.75 -14.96 11.02
C GLN A 167 3.41 -13.80 10.30
N THR A 168 3.22 -13.69 8.98
CA THR A 168 3.76 -12.58 8.20
C THR A 168 3.13 -11.24 8.60
N ARG A 169 1.84 -11.22 8.94
CA ARG A 169 1.13 -10.01 9.40
C ARG A 169 1.72 -9.44 10.68
N TYR A 170 1.89 -10.29 11.70
CA TYR A 170 2.51 -9.85 12.97
C TYR A 170 3.94 -9.38 12.75
N LEU A 171 4.73 -10.12 11.96
CA LEU A 171 6.10 -9.76 11.66
C LEU A 171 6.20 -8.42 10.91
N ALA A 172 5.36 -8.20 9.89
CA ALA A 172 5.32 -6.95 9.14
C ALA A 172 4.92 -5.78 10.03
N ASN A 173 3.93 -5.99 10.93
CA ASN A 173 3.53 -5.01 11.92
C ASN A 173 4.69 -4.66 12.87
N ASP A 174 5.30 -5.67 13.50
CA ASP A 174 6.36 -5.47 14.49
C ASP A 174 7.58 -4.77 13.87
N ALA A 175 8.00 -5.22 12.68
CA ALA A 175 9.10 -4.58 11.95
C ALA A 175 8.76 -3.13 11.55
N SER A 176 7.52 -2.86 11.16
CA SER A 176 7.06 -1.50 10.83
C SER A 176 7.06 -0.59 12.07
N VAL A 177 6.60 -1.10 13.22
CA VAL A 177 6.64 -0.37 14.51
C VAL A 177 8.08 -0.06 14.91
N LEU A 178 8.98 -1.05 14.85
CA LEU A 178 10.40 -0.86 15.18
C LEU A 178 11.09 0.17 14.31
N LEU A 179 10.69 0.26 13.02
CA LEU A 179 11.26 1.21 12.06
C LEU A 179 10.49 2.54 12.00
N GLY A 180 9.39 2.71 12.76
CA GLY A 180 8.54 3.89 12.72
C GLY A 180 7.87 4.09 11.35
N LYS A 181 7.55 3.00 10.62
CA LYS A 181 6.92 3.04 9.29
C LYS A 181 5.42 2.83 9.39
N PRO A 182 4.59 3.62 8.65
CA PRO A 182 3.19 3.31 8.49
C PRO A 182 3.00 1.93 7.86
N ASN A 183 2.12 1.12 8.44
CA ASN A 183 1.69 -0.16 7.88
C ASN A 183 0.20 -0.09 7.54
N VAL A 184 -0.12 -0.27 6.27
CA VAL A 184 -1.49 -0.31 5.76
C VAL A 184 -1.92 -1.77 5.69
N TYR A 185 -2.92 -2.11 6.49
CA TYR A 185 -3.46 -3.45 6.60
C TYR A 185 -4.94 -3.45 6.23
N GLY A 186 -5.33 -4.23 5.22
CA GLY A 186 -6.71 -4.36 4.76
C GLY A 186 -7.13 -5.83 4.71
N PRO A 187 -7.45 -6.47 5.86
CA PRO A 187 -7.84 -7.86 5.86
C PRO A 187 -9.21 -8.05 5.24
N ILE A 188 -9.37 -9.16 4.54
CA ILE A 188 -10.70 -9.68 4.17
C ILE A 188 -10.96 -10.88 5.06
N PHE A 189 -12.04 -10.83 5.83
CA PHE A 189 -12.45 -11.92 6.70
C PHE A 189 -13.93 -12.21 6.49
N ARG A 190 -14.23 -13.30 5.74
CA ARG A 190 -15.58 -13.72 5.37
C ARG A 190 -16.36 -12.62 4.67
N PHE A 191 -17.56 -12.33 5.13
CA PHE A 191 -18.48 -11.29 4.60
C PHE A 191 -18.79 -10.21 5.65
N ASP A 192 -17.95 -10.05 6.66
CA ASP A 192 -18.08 -9.05 7.73
C ASP A 192 -17.32 -7.79 7.39
#